data_34ccdc4e97759b8acec068960bce853c
#
_entry.id   34ccdc4e97759b8acec068960bce853c
#
_cell.length_a   1.000
_cell.length_b   1.000
_cell.length_c   1.000
_cell.angle_alpha   90.00
_cell.angle_beta   90.00
_cell.angle_gamma   90.00
#
_symmetry.space_group_name_H-M   'P 1'
#
loop_
_entity.id
_entity.type
_entity.pdbx_description
1 polymer ?
#
loop_
_entity_poly.entity_id
_entity_poly.type
_entity_poly.pdbx_seq_one_letter_code
_entity_poly.pdbx_strand_id
1 'polypeptide(L)'
;MRILIFGINYSPELTGIGKYTGEMGAWFAAQGHDVAVVTAKPYYPEWKIHQAYKGTGWTTEKIAGVTVYRVPLYVPKRVTAKKRILHEFSFLAGVSPKWFGLLLKKRYDIVINITPPFHLGFFAASYAKLRGAKLITHIQDLQVDAAKELGMINNKKALDLLFKAEKYLLDKSHAVSSISLGMKKKILAKGVPESKYVMFPNWVDEDVIKPLTREDSLRNEWGIPMEDRVVLYSGNLGEKQGLEIIINAAERFRDRPNVHFIICGSGGARDRLKDMADRAGLRQVQFYPLQPYEKLPALLATADVHLVLQKKSASDLVMPSKLTGILAAGGCAIVSAVPGTSLHDIMYMHQLGILIEPESAEALATGLQQALNEDLTPFRERARQYAERFLSKDQLLKEFERHLVKLTTYEKQT
;
A
#
# COMPACT_ATOMS: atom_id res chain seq x y z
N MET A 1 5.05 15.40 -21.67
CA MET A 1 4.50 14.14 -22.26
C MET A 1 3.00 14.07 -21.99
N ARG A 2 2.28 13.27 -22.79
CA ARG A 2 0.90 12.89 -22.51
C ARG A 2 0.85 11.50 -21.88
N ILE A 3 0.32 11.39 -20.69
CA ILE A 3 0.34 10.15 -19.88
C ILE A 3 -1.12 9.70 -19.65
N LEU A 4 -1.41 8.43 -19.98
CA LEU A 4 -2.69 7.79 -19.71
C LEU A 4 -2.49 6.70 -18.65
N ILE A 5 -3.21 6.79 -17.56
CA ILE A 5 -3.16 5.82 -16.47
C ILE A 5 -4.45 4.98 -16.49
N PHE A 6 -4.32 3.68 -16.46
CA PHE A 6 -5.41 2.74 -16.20
C PHE A 6 -5.23 2.14 -14.80
N GLY A 7 -6.22 2.32 -13.95
CA GLY A 7 -6.21 1.77 -12.60
C GLY A 7 -7.61 1.77 -11.99
N ILE A 8 -7.99 0.71 -11.27
CA ILE A 8 -9.33 0.61 -10.69
C ILE A 8 -9.52 1.61 -9.53
N ASN A 9 -8.47 1.89 -8.77
CA ASN A 9 -8.47 2.78 -7.61
C ASN A 9 -7.71 4.08 -7.90
N TYR A 10 -8.26 5.20 -7.47
CA TYR A 10 -7.69 6.54 -7.64
C TYR A 10 -8.21 7.51 -6.57
N SER A 11 -7.56 8.67 -6.40
CA SER A 11 -8.06 9.76 -5.57
C SER A 11 -9.57 10.01 -5.81
N PRO A 12 -10.40 10.28 -4.79
CA PRO A 12 -10.05 10.67 -3.41
C PRO A 12 -9.86 9.50 -2.42
N GLU A 13 -9.61 8.28 -2.88
CA GLU A 13 -9.30 7.17 -1.99
C GLU A 13 -7.94 7.40 -1.33
N LEU A 14 -7.92 7.52 0.00
CA LEU A 14 -6.76 7.93 0.80
C LEU A 14 -5.84 6.77 1.22
N THR A 15 -6.17 5.54 0.83
CA THR A 15 -5.44 4.34 1.25
C THR A 15 -5.12 3.41 0.08
N GLY A 16 -4.08 2.59 0.26
CA GLY A 16 -3.70 1.58 -0.72
C GLY A 16 -3.36 2.16 -2.10
N ILE A 17 -3.73 1.43 -3.14
CA ILE A 17 -3.40 1.74 -4.54
C ILE A 17 -3.96 3.10 -4.98
N GLY A 18 -5.16 3.46 -4.49
CA GLY A 18 -5.82 4.73 -4.84
C GLY A 18 -5.02 5.94 -4.42
N LYS A 19 -4.42 5.92 -3.22
CA LYS A 19 -3.52 6.96 -2.72
C LYS A 19 -2.32 7.14 -3.65
N TYR A 20 -1.57 6.06 -3.89
CA TYR A 20 -0.34 6.12 -4.68
C TYR A 20 -0.61 6.51 -6.15
N THR A 21 -1.66 5.95 -6.74
CA THR A 21 -2.04 6.31 -8.12
C THR A 21 -2.48 7.77 -8.21
N GLY A 22 -3.22 8.26 -7.20
CA GLY A 22 -3.65 9.66 -7.11
C GLY A 22 -2.50 10.63 -6.96
N GLU A 23 -1.59 10.37 -6.03
CA GLU A 23 -0.40 11.19 -5.79
C GLU A 23 0.53 11.20 -7.01
N MET A 24 0.75 10.06 -7.65
CA MET A 24 1.56 9.95 -8.88
C MET A 24 0.96 10.77 -10.02
N GLY A 25 -0.36 10.66 -10.25
CA GLY A 25 -1.02 11.44 -11.30
C GLY A 25 -0.94 12.93 -11.06
N ALA A 26 -1.19 13.38 -9.83
CA ALA A 26 -1.09 14.78 -9.42
C ALA A 26 0.34 15.32 -9.56
N TRP A 27 1.33 14.53 -9.15
CA TRP A 27 2.74 14.92 -9.28
C TRP A 27 3.14 15.10 -10.74
N PHE A 28 2.80 14.16 -11.63
CA PHE A 28 3.08 14.32 -13.07
C PHE A 28 2.38 15.54 -13.67
N ALA A 29 1.14 15.82 -13.28
CA ALA A 29 0.44 17.01 -13.72
C ALA A 29 1.14 18.30 -13.25
N ALA A 30 1.65 18.32 -12.01
CA ALA A 30 2.43 19.42 -11.46
C ALA A 30 3.78 19.63 -12.20
N GLN A 31 4.38 18.54 -12.74
CA GLN A 31 5.57 18.64 -13.61
C GLN A 31 5.25 19.08 -15.06
N GLY A 32 4.01 19.48 -15.35
CA GLY A 32 3.61 19.99 -16.67
C GLY A 32 3.24 18.91 -17.69
N HIS A 33 3.01 17.66 -17.25
CA HIS A 33 2.51 16.62 -18.13
C HIS A 33 0.98 16.70 -18.31
N ASP A 34 0.49 16.34 -19.52
CA ASP A 34 -0.94 16.16 -19.79
C ASP A 34 -1.35 14.76 -19.32
N VAL A 35 -1.95 14.68 -18.12
CA VAL A 35 -2.28 13.41 -17.47
C VAL A 35 -3.77 13.13 -17.50
N ALA A 36 -4.13 11.93 -17.94
CA ALA A 36 -5.48 11.41 -17.82
C ALA A 36 -5.49 10.04 -17.14
N VAL A 37 -6.55 9.78 -16.39
CA VAL A 37 -6.75 8.51 -15.66
C VAL A 37 -8.10 7.93 -16.00
N VAL A 38 -8.16 6.64 -16.32
CA VAL A 38 -9.40 5.86 -16.40
C VAL A 38 -9.51 5.00 -15.17
N THR A 39 -10.52 5.25 -14.36
CA THR A 39 -10.66 4.63 -13.03
C THR A 39 -12.10 4.41 -12.64
N ALA A 40 -12.32 3.60 -11.60
CA ALA A 40 -13.65 3.39 -11.04
C ALA A 40 -14.15 4.63 -10.28
N LYS A 41 -15.44 4.63 -9.95
CA LYS A 41 -15.98 5.49 -8.91
C LYS A 41 -15.36 5.10 -7.57
N PRO A 42 -15.03 6.05 -6.68
CA PRO A 42 -14.42 5.74 -5.39
C PRO A 42 -15.32 4.82 -4.55
N TYR A 43 -14.75 3.73 -4.04
CA TYR A 43 -15.47 2.72 -3.24
C TYR A 43 -14.63 2.09 -2.12
N TYR A 44 -13.32 2.24 -2.19
CA TYR A 44 -12.39 1.63 -1.27
C TYR A 44 -11.95 2.62 -0.16
N PRO A 45 -11.76 2.20 1.12
CA PRO A 45 -11.75 0.82 1.60
C PRO A 45 -13.12 0.25 2.04
N GLU A 46 -14.19 1.05 2.07
CA GLU A 46 -15.50 0.70 2.66
C GLU A 46 -16.32 -0.29 1.81
N TRP A 47 -15.86 -0.62 0.59
CA TRP A 47 -16.63 -1.39 -0.40
C TRP A 47 -18.03 -0.83 -0.62
N LYS A 48 -18.08 0.50 -0.73
CA LYS A 48 -19.33 1.25 -0.93
C LYS A 48 -19.07 2.49 -1.78
N ILE A 49 -19.82 2.67 -2.87
CA ILE A 49 -19.69 3.88 -3.68
C ILE A 49 -19.84 5.13 -2.81
N HIS A 50 -18.89 6.03 -2.89
CA HIS A 50 -18.90 7.31 -2.21
C HIS A 50 -20.19 8.09 -2.53
N GLN A 51 -20.76 8.79 -1.55
CA GLN A 51 -22.08 9.44 -1.68
C GLN A 51 -22.13 10.40 -2.88
N ALA A 52 -21.07 11.18 -3.11
CA ALA A 52 -20.97 12.12 -4.21
C ALA A 52 -21.02 11.49 -5.62
N TYR A 53 -20.78 10.18 -5.73
CA TYR A 53 -20.74 9.45 -7.00
C TYR A 53 -21.91 8.47 -7.18
N LYS A 54 -22.85 8.41 -6.21
CA LYS A 54 -24.03 7.56 -6.32
C LYS A 54 -24.96 8.04 -7.43
N GLY A 55 -25.55 7.09 -8.16
CA GLY A 55 -26.53 7.38 -9.21
C GLY A 55 -25.94 7.98 -10.49
N THR A 56 -24.64 8.33 -10.52
CA THR A 56 -24.00 8.84 -11.73
C THR A 56 -23.58 7.69 -12.66
N GLY A 57 -23.54 7.93 -13.97
CA GLY A 57 -22.97 7.01 -14.97
C GLY A 57 -21.46 7.22 -15.14
N TRP A 58 -21.01 7.38 -16.38
CA TRP A 58 -19.65 7.83 -16.71
C TRP A 58 -19.52 9.31 -16.45
N THR A 59 -18.52 9.71 -15.69
CA THR A 59 -18.25 11.12 -15.41
C THR A 59 -16.82 11.49 -15.80
N THR A 60 -16.58 12.77 -16.00
CA THR A 60 -15.25 13.34 -16.22
C THR A 60 -15.09 14.53 -15.29
N GLU A 61 -14.01 14.52 -14.55
CA GLU A 61 -13.67 15.59 -13.59
C GLU A 61 -12.18 15.95 -13.68
N LYS A 62 -11.79 17.06 -13.07
CA LYS A 62 -10.38 17.42 -12.88
C LYS A 62 -10.03 17.37 -11.41
N ILE A 63 -8.97 16.64 -11.06
CA ILE A 63 -8.44 16.55 -9.69
C ILE A 63 -6.94 16.83 -9.76
N ALA A 64 -6.47 17.86 -9.06
CA ALA A 64 -5.05 18.23 -9.01
C ALA A 64 -4.37 18.28 -10.41
N GLY A 65 -5.04 18.91 -11.37
CA GLY A 65 -4.53 19.05 -12.75
C GLY A 65 -4.78 17.84 -13.66
N VAL A 66 -5.17 16.69 -13.11
CA VAL A 66 -5.39 15.44 -13.84
C VAL A 66 -6.82 15.35 -14.37
N THR A 67 -6.99 14.91 -15.63
CA THR A 67 -8.31 14.58 -16.19
C THR A 67 -8.70 13.17 -15.76
N VAL A 68 -9.72 13.04 -14.91
CA VAL A 68 -10.17 11.75 -14.36
C VAL A 68 -11.46 11.30 -15.02
N TYR A 69 -11.40 10.17 -15.72
CA TYR A 69 -12.55 9.49 -16.32
C TYR A 69 -13.05 8.42 -15.38
N ARG A 70 -14.16 8.68 -14.66
CA ARG A 70 -14.81 7.72 -13.78
C ARG A 70 -15.75 6.82 -14.58
N VAL A 71 -15.61 5.54 -14.36
CA VAL A 71 -16.50 4.54 -14.97
C VAL A 71 -17.32 3.82 -13.90
N PRO A 72 -18.58 3.44 -14.21
CA PRO A 72 -19.41 2.68 -13.28
C PRO A 72 -18.87 1.26 -13.11
N LEU A 73 -19.11 0.70 -11.92
CA LEU A 73 -18.80 -0.70 -11.61
C LEU A 73 -19.78 -1.24 -10.57
N TYR A 74 -19.85 -2.56 -10.49
CA TYR A 74 -20.58 -3.25 -9.41
C TYR A 74 -19.73 -3.31 -8.14
N VAL A 75 -20.26 -2.82 -7.01
CA VAL A 75 -19.61 -2.94 -5.70
C VAL A 75 -20.45 -3.86 -4.80
N PRO A 76 -19.91 -5.02 -4.38
CA PRO A 76 -20.65 -5.97 -3.58
C PRO A 76 -20.79 -5.52 -2.12
N LYS A 77 -21.99 -5.65 -1.53
CA LYS A 77 -22.20 -5.39 -0.10
C LYS A 77 -21.44 -6.35 0.83
N ARG A 78 -21.18 -7.59 0.37
CA ARG A 78 -20.33 -8.58 1.05
C ARG A 78 -19.33 -9.10 0.06
N VAL A 79 -18.04 -8.95 0.38
CA VAL A 79 -16.93 -9.34 -0.47
C VAL A 79 -16.72 -10.85 -0.38
N THR A 80 -16.88 -11.54 -1.51
CA THR A 80 -16.53 -12.95 -1.68
C THR A 80 -15.70 -13.09 -2.95
N ALA A 81 -14.96 -14.19 -3.10
CA ALA A 81 -14.11 -14.41 -4.28
C ALA A 81 -14.90 -14.25 -5.61
N LYS A 82 -16.08 -14.90 -5.72
CA LYS A 82 -16.95 -14.79 -6.91
C LYS A 82 -17.43 -13.36 -7.17
N LYS A 83 -17.84 -12.65 -6.11
CA LYS A 83 -18.33 -11.27 -6.24
C LYS A 83 -17.18 -10.29 -6.55
N ARG A 84 -15.96 -10.57 -6.10
CA ARG A 84 -14.78 -9.79 -6.46
C ARG A 84 -14.46 -9.95 -7.95
N ILE A 85 -14.56 -11.15 -8.50
CA ILE A 85 -14.42 -11.38 -9.94
C ILE A 85 -15.47 -10.58 -10.72
N LEU A 86 -16.74 -10.65 -10.31
CA LEU A 86 -17.82 -9.89 -10.95
C LEU A 86 -17.58 -8.37 -10.87
N HIS A 87 -17.10 -7.89 -9.72
CA HIS A 87 -16.70 -6.50 -9.52
C HIS A 87 -15.62 -6.06 -10.54
N GLU A 88 -14.56 -6.82 -10.68
CA GLU A 88 -13.46 -6.52 -11.60
C GLU A 88 -13.93 -6.57 -13.07
N PHE A 89 -14.71 -7.57 -13.48
CA PHE A 89 -15.27 -7.64 -14.84
C PHE A 89 -16.28 -6.54 -15.14
N SER A 90 -17.11 -6.14 -14.16
CA SER A 90 -18.01 -5.00 -14.32
C SER A 90 -17.25 -3.69 -14.55
N PHE A 91 -16.09 -3.54 -13.90
CA PHE A 91 -15.19 -2.41 -14.14
C PHE A 91 -14.66 -2.41 -15.58
N LEU A 92 -14.21 -3.56 -16.11
CA LEU A 92 -13.78 -3.66 -17.52
C LEU A 92 -14.91 -3.28 -18.50
N ALA A 93 -16.13 -3.74 -18.23
CA ALA A 93 -17.29 -3.35 -19.03
C ALA A 93 -17.50 -1.82 -18.98
N GLY A 94 -17.34 -1.20 -17.80
CA GLY A 94 -17.39 0.26 -17.65
C GLY A 94 -16.26 0.99 -18.39
N VAL A 95 -15.06 0.40 -18.46
CA VAL A 95 -13.90 0.96 -19.18
C VAL A 95 -14.12 0.97 -20.70
N SER A 96 -14.79 -0.05 -21.25
CA SER A 96 -14.89 -0.27 -22.70
C SER A 96 -15.35 0.96 -23.51
N PRO A 97 -16.48 1.64 -23.20
CA PRO A 97 -16.91 2.81 -23.95
C PRO A 97 -15.90 3.97 -23.89
N LYS A 98 -15.28 4.16 -22.74
CA LYS A 98 -14.26 5.21 -22.56
C LYS A 98 -13.00 4.88 -23.37
N TRP A 99 -12.59 3.62 -23.40
CA TRP A 99 -11.45 3.15 -24.17
C TRP A 99 -11.64 3.42 -25.66
N PHE A 100 -12.80 3.08 -26.24
CA PHE A 100 -13.13 3.42 -27.64
C PHE A 100 -13.06 4.93 -27.89
N GLY A 101 -13.62 5.75 -27.01
CA GLY A 101 -13.55 7.20 -27.11
C GLY A 101 -12.12 7.75 -27.06
N LEU A 102 -11.22 7.11 -26.30
CA LEU A 102 -9.80 7.50 -26.23
C LEU A 102 -9.03 7.19 -27.53
N LEU A 103 -9.44 6.17 -28.29
CA LEU A 103 -8.83 5.89 -29.61
C LEU A 103 -9.06 7.02 -30.60
N LEU A 104 -10.12 7.82 -30.45
CA LEU A 104 -10.46 8.94 -31.34
C LEU A 104 -9.81 10.27 -30.88
N LYS A 105 -9.21 10.32 -29.68
CA LYS A 105 -8.55 11.52 -29.15
C LYS A 105 -7.08 11.58 -29.60
N LYS A 106 -6.42 12.72 -29.35
CA LYS A 106 -4.97 12.85 -29.52
C LYS A 106 -4.26 11.76 -28.72
N ARG A 107 -3.29 11.07 -29.33
CA ARG A 107 -2.59 9.94 -28.71
C ARG A 107 -1.88 10.36 -27.43
N TYR A 108 -1.75 9.42 -26.50
CA TYR A 108 -0.87 9.51 -25.34
C TYR A 108 0.50 8.91 -25.70
N ASP A 109 1.54 9.46 -25.12
CA ASP A 109 2.92 8.99 -25.35
C ASP A 109 3.20 7.74 -24.50
N ILE A 110 2.67 7.76 -23.27
CA ILE A 110 2.84 6.74 -22.24
C ILE A 110 1.47 6.23 -21.79
N VAL A 111 1.39 4.92 -21.59
CA VAL A 111 0.28 4.24 -20.92
C VAL A 111 0.81 3.53 -19.70
N ILE A 112 0.32 3.85 -18.51
CA ILE A 112 0.65 3.18 -17.27
C ILE A 112 -0.55 2.33 -16.85
N ASN A 113 -0.36 1.01 -16.79
CA ASN A 113 -1.34 0.07 -16.28
C ASN A 113 -1.01 -0.28 -14.82
N ILE A 114 -1.91 0.07 -13.90
CA ILE A 114 -1.77 -0.24 -12.47
C ILE A 114 -2.48 -1.56 -12.16
N THR A 115 -1.77 -2.51 -11.59
CA THR A 115 -2.36 -3.80 -11.19
C THR A 115 -2.37 -3.96 -9.67
N PRO A 116 -3.38 -4.60 -9.08
CA PRO A 116 -4.56 -5.23 -9.70
C PRO A 116 -5.63 -4.24 -10.23
N PRO A 117 -6.58 -4.71 -11.05
CA PRO A 117 -6.68 -6.05 -11.61
C PRO A 117 -5.77 -6.23 -12.83
N PHE A 118 -5.07 -7.39 -12.93
CA PHE A 118 -4.10 -7.59 -14.00
C PHE A 118 -4.73 -7.56 -15.40
N HIS A 119 -5.95 -8.06 -15.55
CA HIS A 119 -6.66 -8.13 -16.83
C HIS A 119 -7.07 -6.76 -17.39
N LEU A 120 -7.02 -5.68 -16.61
CA LEU A 120 -7.11 -4.30 -17.11
C LEU A 120 -5.97 -4.01 -18.11
N GLY A 121 -4.85 -4.70 -17.96
CA GLY A 121 -3.69 -4.63 -18.86
C GLY A 121 -4.02 -4.95 -20.32
N PHE A 122 -5.07 -5.73 -20.62
CA PHE A 122 -5.49 -5.96 -22.02
C PHE A 122 -6.00 -4.69 -22.68
N PHE A 123 -6.75 -3.82 -21.99
CA PHE A 123 -7.15 -2.52 -22.48
C PHE A 123 -5.95 -1.58 -22.65
N ALA A 124 -5.05 -1.57 -21.69
CA ALA A 124 -3.84 -0.75 -21.76
C ALA A 124 -2.92 -1.19 -22.91
N ALA A 125 -2.66 -2.50 -23.06
CA ALA A 125 -1.80 -3.06 -24.10
C ALA A 125 -2.39 -2.86 -25.49
N SER A 126 -3.70 -3.08 -25.67
CA SER A 126 -4.37 -2.86 -26.96
C SER A 126 -4.37 -1.38 -27.35
N TYR A 127 -4.63 -0.47 -26.39
CA TYR A 127 -4.50 0.97 -26.65
C TYR A 127 -3.08 1.34 -27.06
N ALA A 128 -2.08 0.89 -26.29
CA ALA A 128 -0.68 1.19 -26.57
C ALA A 128 -0.28 0.70 -27.97
N LYS A 129 -0.66 -0.54 -28.33
CA LYS A 129 -0.40 -1.10 -29.66
C LYS A 129 -1.08 -0.31 -30.79
N LEU A 130 -2.37 0.01 -30.65
CA LEU A 130 -3.14 0.70 -31.68
C LEU A 130 -2.73 2.16 -31.85
N ARG A 131 -2.24 2.80 -30.81
CA ARG A 131 -1.90 4.24 -30.84
C ARG A 131 -0.39 4.50 -30.84
N GLY A 132 0.46 3.47 -30.85
CA GLY A 132 1.91 3.62 -30.81
C GLY A 132 2.43 4.27 -29.53
N ALA A 133 1.80 3.96 -28.36
CA ALA A 133 2.22 4.46 -27.07
C ALA A 133 3.14 3.45 -26.36
N LYS A 134 3.99 3.91 -25.46
CA LYS A 134 4.79 3.01 -24.62
C LYS A 134 3.96 2.52 -23.43
N LEU A 135 3.92 1.21 -23.23
CA LEU A 135 3.20 0.58 -22.11
C LEU A 135 4.12 0.29 -20.97
N ILE A 136 3.76 0.76 -19.78
CA ILE A 136 4.38 0.38 -18.49
C ILE A 136 3.33 -0.35 -17.68
N THR A 137 3.68 -1.54 -17.16
CA THR A 137 2.84 -2.23 -16.16
C THR A 137 3.46 -2.07 -14.79
N HIS A 138 2.77 -1.32 -13.92
CA HIS A 138 3.16 -1.11 -12.53
C HIS A 138 2.36 -2.05 -11.63
N ILE A 139 3.06 -2.93 -10.91
CA ILE A 139 2.48 -4.00 -10.12
C ILE A 139 2.55 -3.64 -8.63
N GLN A 140 1.38 -3.33 -8.07
CA GLN A 140 1.19 -3.07 -6.63
C GLN A 140 0.91 -4.36 -5.85
N ASP A 141 0.39 -5.40 -6.54
CA ASP A 141 0.13 -6.72 -5.95
C ASP A 141 0.17 -7.78 -7.07
N LEU A 142 0.79 -8.93 -6.79
CA LEU A 142 0.86 -10.09 -7.67
C LEU A 142 -0.42 -10.92 -7.52
N GLN A 143 -1.50 -10.47 -8.15
CA GLN A 143 -2.85 -10.99 -7.98
C GLN A 143 -2.96 -12.51 -8.25
N VAL A 144 -2.30 -13.00 -9.31
CA VAL A 144 -2.36 -14.43 -9.70
C VAL A 144 -1.57 -15.28 -8.71
N ASP A 145 -0.41 -14.81 -8.26
CA ASP A 145 0.40 -15.49 -7.23
C ASP A 145 -0.37 -15.54 -5.90
N ALA A 146 -0.95 -14.43 -5.48
CA ALA A 146 -1.76 -14.35 -4.25
C ALA A 146 -2.97 -15.31 -4.32
N ALA A 147 -3.65 -15.40 -5.46
CA ALA A 147 -4.76 -16.32 -5.64
C ALA A 147 -4.32 -17.79 -5.54
N LYS A 148 -3.13 -18.12 -6.04
CA LYS A 148 -2.51 -19.44 -5.91
C LYS A 148 -2.14 -19.76 -4.45
N GLU A 149 -1.41 -18.85 -3.80
CA GLU A 149 -0.89 -19.06 -2.44
C GLU A 149 -2.02 -19.15 -1.40
N LEU A 150 -3.11 -18.40 -1.60
CA LEU A 150 -4.30 -18.45 -0.74
C LEU A 150 -5.26 -19.60 -1.09
N GLY A 151 -4.93 -20.45 -2.05
CA GLY A 151 -5.81 -21.56 -2.46
C GLY A 151 -7.17 -21.12 -3.02
N MET A 152 -7.27 -19.88 -3.53
CA MET A 152 -8.53 -19.34 -4.07
C MET A 152 -8.92 -20.00 -5.40
N ILE A 153 -7.96 -20.58 -6.12
CA ILE A 153 -8.14 -21.25 -7.40
C ILE A 153 -7.49 -22.62 -7.32
N ASN A 154 -8.31 -23.66 -7.19
CA ASN A 154 -7.86 -25.05 -7.08
C ASN A 154 -7.70 -25.74 -8.45
N ASN A 155 -8.28 -25.18 -9.52
CA ASN A 155 -8.19 -25.74 -10.86
C ASN A 155 -6.84 -25.36 -11.50
N LYS A 156 -5.95 -26.35 -11.64
CA LYS A 156 -4.61 -26.18 -12.21
C LYS A 156 -4.65 -25.58 -13.62
N LYS A 157 -5.56 -26.05 -14.49
CA LYS A 157 -5.68 -25.53 -15.87
C LYS A 157 -6.09 -24.05 -15.90
N ALA A 158 -7.02 -23.66 -15.01
CA ALA A 158 -7.43 -22.26 -14.88
C ALA A 158 -6.27 -21.38 -14.38
N LEU A 159 -5.52 -21.86 -13.40
CA LEU A 159 -4.35 -21.15 -12.87
C LEU A 159 -3.25 -20.99 -13.93
N ASP A 160 -2.95 -22.04 -14.67
CA ASP A 160 -1.98 -22.01 -15.78
C ASP A 160 -2.40 -21.02 -16.89
N LEU A 161 -3.71 -20.95 -17.19
CA LEU A 161 -4.23 -19.96 -18.13
C LEU A 161 -4.05 -18.53 -17.62
N LEU A 162 -4.30 -18.27 -16.35
CA LEU A 162 -4.10 -16.95 -15.74
C LEU A 162 -2.62 -16.55 -15.75
N PHE A 163 -1.70 -17.45 -15.42
CA PHE A 163 -0.27 -17.17 -15.50
C PHE A 163 0.19 -16.90 -16.96
N LYS A 164 -0.34 -17.64 -17.94
CA LYS A 164 -0.07 -17.37 -19.38
C LYS A 164 -0.59 -16.01 -19.79
N ALA A 165 -1.80 -15.63 -19.37
CA ALA A 165 -2.39 -14.33 -19.66
C ALA A 165 -1.60 -13.18 -18.99
N GLU A 166 -1.21 -13.33 -17.75
CA GLU A 166 -0.35 -12.39 -17.05
C GLU A 166 1.01 -12.24 -17.75
N LYS A 167 1.68 -13.37 -18.06
CA LYS A 167 2.94 -13.37 -18.80
C LYS A 167 2.83 -12.65 -20.12
N TYR A 168 1.77 -12.93 -20.90
CA TYR A 168 1.54 -12.24 -22.16
C TYR A 168 1.48 -10.71 -21.99
N LEU A 169 0.80 -10.21 -20.95
CA LEU A 169 0.74 -8.77 -20.69
C LEU A 169 2.10 -8.19 -20.29
N LEU A 170 2.86 -8.92 -19.47
CA LEU A 170 4.21 -8.52 -19.07
C LEU A 170 5.15 -8.46 -20.29
N ASP A 171 5.07 -9.45 -21.19
CA ASP A 171 5.87 -9.49 -22.42
C ASP A 171 5.55 -8.30 -23.36
N LYS A 172 4.29 -7.85 -23.39
CA LYS A 172 3.86 -6.67 -24.18
C LYS A 172 4.24 -5.33 -23.57
N SER A 173 4.63 -5.31 -22.29
CA SER A 173 5.07 -4.09 -21.62
C SER A 173 6.49 -3.69 -22.07
N HIS A 174 6.70 -2.40 -22.28
CA HIS A 174 8.03 -1.83 -22.57
C HIS A 174 8.86 -1.74 -21.30
N ALA A 175 8.20 -1.50 -20.14
CA ALA A 175 8.78 -1.64 -18.83
C ALA A 175 7.76 -2.27 -17.86
N VAL A 176 8.27 -3.00 -16.86
CA VAL A 176 7.51 -3.58 -15.77
C VAL A 176 8.10 -3.06 -14.46
N SER A 177 7.26 -2.57 -13.58
CA SER A 177 7.70 -2.07 -12.28
C SER A 177 6.92 -2.69 -11.13
N SER A 178 7.52 -2.77 -9.96
CA SER A 178 6.86 -3.21 -8.73
C SER A 178 7.47 -2.58 -7.49
N ILE A 179 6.81 -2.80 -6.35
CA ILE A 179 7.03 -2.06 -5.12
C ILE A 179 8.03 -2.72 -4.15
N SER A 180 8.48 -3.96 -4.42
CA SER A 180 9.39 -4.66 -3.50
C SER A 180 10.34 -5.61 -4.21
N LEU A 181 11.47 -5.93 -3.54
CA LEU A 181 12.46 -6.89 -4.03
C LEU A 181 11.88 -8.31 -4.16
N GLY A 182 10.98 -8.72 -3.27
CA GLY A 182 10.30 -10.01 -3.37
C GLY A 182 9.44 -10.09 -4.62
N MET A 183 8.71 -9.03 -4.95
CA MET A 183 7.97 -8.95 -6.20
C MET A 183 8.89 -8.93 -7.43
N LYS A 184 10.03 -8.21 -7.37
CA LYS A 184 11.06 -8.24 -8.42
C LYS A 184 11.47 -9.68 -8.72
N LYS A 185 11.86 -10.46 -7.69
CA LYS A 185 12.26 -11.86 -7.85
C LYS A 185 11.19 -12.70 -8.57
N LYS A 186 9.92 -12.59 -8.15
CA LYS A 186 8.79 -13.30 -8.77
C LYS A 186 8.54 -12.85 -10.22
N ILE A 187 8.65 -11.55 -10.52
CA ILE A 187 8.46 -11.00 -11.88
C ILE A 187 9.57 -11.48 -12.84
N LEU A 188 10.83 -11.44 -12.40
CA LEU A 188 11.95 -11.97 -13.20
C LEU A 188 11.82 -13.49 -13.42
N ALA A 189 11.37 -14.25 -12.43
CA ALA A 189 11.09 -15.68 -12.57
C ALA A 189 9.97 -15.99 -13.60
N LYS A 190 9.06 -15.03 -13.88
CA LYS A 190 8.06 -15.13 -14.96
C LYS A 190 8.65 -14.85 -16.35
N GLY A 191 9.94 -14.56 -16.46
CA GLY A 191 10.66 -14.32 -17.72
C GLY A 191 10.71 -12.87 -18.18
N VAL A 192 10.40 -11.91 -17.31
CA VAL A 192 10.62 -10.48 -17.61
C VAL A 192 12.12 -10.21 -17.57
N PRO A 193 12.74 -9.70 -18.65
CA PRO A 193 14.16 -9.35 -18.65
C PRO A 193 14.46 -8.26 -17.61
N GLU A 194 15.61 -8.36 -16.93
CA GLU A 194 16.01 -7.35 -15.94
C GLU A 194 16.14 -5.94 -16.55
N SER A 195 16.53 -5.84 -17.82
CA SER A 195 16.61 -4.57 -18.56
C SER A 195 15.25 -3.87 -18.75
N LYS A 196 14.14 -4.59 -18.63
CA LYS A 196 12.78 -4.03 -18.65
C LYS A 196 12.22 -3.75 -17.26
N TYR A 197 12.91 -4.19 -16.21
CA TYR A 197 12.42 -4.04 -14.87
C TYR A 197 12.83 -2.71 -14.25
N VAL A 198 11.89 -2.04 -13.58
CA VAL A 198 12.09 -0.79 -12.86
C VAL A 198 11.59 -0.96 -11.43
N MET A 199 12.46 -0.80 -10.44
CA MET A 199 12.03 -0.72 -9.04
C MET A 199 11.32 0.61 -8.82
N PHE A 200 10.08 0.55 -8.33
CA PHE A 200 9.28 1.73 -8.04
C PHE A 200 8.47 1.47 -6.77
N PRO A 201 9.09 1.60 -5.59
CA PRO A 201 8.45 1.32 -4.33
C PRO A 201 7.38 2.37 -3.99
N ASN A 202 6.49 2.01 -3.09
CA ASN A 202 5.58 2.95 -2.47
C ASN A 202 6.38 3.96 -1.63
N TRP A 203 5.94 5.20 -1.62
CA TRP A 203 6.62 6.34 -1.02
C TRP A 203 5.89 6.92 0.18
N VAL A 204 6.54 7.84 0.83
CA VAL A 204 5.96 8.72 1.83
C VAL A 204 6.27 10.17 1.47
N ASP A 205 5.35 11.06 1.81
CA ASP A 205 5.58 12.50 1.76
C ASP A 205 6.30 12.88 3.06
N GLU A 206 7.63 12.98 2.98
CA GLU A 206 8.49 13.22 4.13
C GLU A 206 8.43 14.65 4.67
N ASP A 207 7.84 15.56 3.93
CA ASP A 207 7.56 16.93 4.40
C ASP A 207 6.30 16.95 5.26
N VAL A 208 5.33 16.11 4.94
CA VAL A 208 4.09 15.93 5.71
C VAL A 208 4.31 15.01 6.90
N ILE A 209 4.95 13.85 6.67
CA ILE A 209 5.27 12.87 7.71
C ILE A 209 6.73 13.04 8.12
N LYS A 210 6.94 13.73 9.23
CA LYS A 210 8.24 14.01 9.81
C LYS A 210 8.23 13.78 11.32
N PRO A 211 9.40 13.65 11.94
CA PRO A 211 9.47 13.59 13.40
C PRO A 211 8.80 14.79 14.05
N LEU A 212 7.90 14.53 14.98
CA LEU A 212 7.26 15.52 15.83
C LEU A 212 7.61 15.25 17.29
N THR A 213 7.43 16.26 18.13
CA THR A 213 7.60 16.14 19.57
C THR A 213 6.44 15.40 20.23
N ARG A 214 6.56 15.01 21.48
CA ARG A 214 5.45 14.42 22.24
C ARG A 214 4.33 15.40 22.47
N GLU A 215 4.64 16.68 22.60
CA GLU A 215 3.68 17.79 22.77
C GLU A 215 2.78 17.97 21.56
N ASP A 216 3.31 17.71 20.34
CA ASP A 216 2.57 17.76 19.07
C ASP A 216 1.79 16.49 18.74
N SER A 217 1.82 15.51 19.66
CA SER A 217 1.16 14.21 19.50
C SER A 217 -0.29 14.22 19.98
N LEU A 218 -0.97 13.07 19.88
CA LEU A 218 -2.32 12.88 20.42
C LEU A 218 -2.35 12.57 21.91
N ARG A 219 -1.21 12.62 22.63
CA ARG A 219 -1.14 12.27 24.06
C ARG A 219 -2.07 13.15 24.92
N ASN A 220 -2.07 14.47 24.70
CA ASN A 220 -2.95 15.38 25.41
C ASN A 220 -4.43 15.08 25.14
N GLU A 221 -4.80 14.83 23.85
CA GLU A 221 -6.17 14.49 23.47
C GLU A 221 -6.64 13.19 24.13
N TRP A 222 -5.74 12.25 24.34
CA TRP A 222 -6.04 10.93 24.89
C TRP A 222 -5.76 10.79 26.39
N GLY A 223 -5.34 11.87 27.06
CA GLY A 223 -5.06 11.88 28.50
C GLY A 223 -3.88 11.01 28.90
N ILE A 224 -2.87 10.90 28.05
CA ILE A 224 -1.66 10.09 28.30
C ILE A 224 -0.55 11.00 28.82
N PRO A 225 0.01 10.73 30.00
CA PRO A 225 1.14 11.50 30.54
C PRO A 225 2.34 11.52 29.58
N MET A 226 3.07 12.65 29.54
CA MET A 226 4.19 12.80 28.61
C MET A 226 5.37 11.88 28.91
N GLU A 227 5.56 11.53 30.19
CA GLU A 227 6.59 10.61 30.67
C GLU A 227 6.29 9.14 30.41
N ASP A 228 5.00 8.80 30.24
CA ASP A 228 4.57 7.41 30.02
C ASP A 228 5.04 6.86 28.67
N ARG A 229 5.10 5.56 28.57
CA ARG A 229 5.49 4.83 27.36
C ARG A 229 4.28 4.37 26.56
N VAL A 230 4.31 4.60 25.27
CA VAL A 230 3.22 4.24 24.35
C VAL A 230 3.68 3.22 23.32
N VAL A 231 3.04 2.06 23.32
CA VAL A 231 3.15 1.02 22.29
C VAL A 231 1.94 1.13 21.38
N LEU A 232 2.15 1.48 20.12
CA LEU A 232 1.06 1.77 19.18
C LEU A 232 1.00 0.73 18.06
N TYR A 233 -0.15 0.13 17.87
CA TYR A 233 -0.56 -0.48 16.62
C TYR A 233 -1.56 0.44 15.90
N SER A 234 -1.30 0.84 14.68
CA SER A 234 -2.23 1.63 13.88
C SER A 234 -2.51 0.98 12.52
N GLY A 235 -3.78 0.90 12.11
CA GLY A 235 -4.19 0.41 10.79
C GLY A 235 -5.34 -0.58 10.79
N ASN A 236 -5.37 -1.46 9.77
CA ASN A 236 -6.42 -2.47 9.61
C ASN A 236 -6.34 -3.54 10.72
N LEU A 237 -7.45 -3.76 11.41
CA LEU A 237 -7.61 -4.79 12.44
C LEU A 237 -8.18 -6.08 11.80
N GLY A 238 -7.39 -6.70 10.93
CA GLY A 238 -7.78 -7.91 10.19
C GLY A 238 -7.11 -9.17 10.71
N GLU A 239 -7.60 -10.33 10.28
CA GLU A 239 -7.10 -11.64 10.70
C GLU A 239 -5.64 -11.93 10.24
N LYS A 240 -5.21 -11.31 9.15
CA LYS A 240 -3.84 -11.52 8.61
C LYS A 240 -2.74 -10.92 9.47
N GLN A 241 -3.08 -10.00 10.36
CA GLN A 241 -2.12 -9.31 11.22
C GLN A 241 -1.76 -10.10 12.49
N GLY A 242 -2.64 -11.00 12.95
CA GLY A 242 -2.39 -11.80 14.15
C GLY A 242 -2.26 -10.96 15.42
N LEU A 243 -3.18 -10.00 15.61
CA LEU A 243 -3.08 -8.96 16.65
C LEU A 243 -3.33 -9.47 18.07
N GLU A 244 -3.79 -10.68 18.25
CA GLU A 244 -4.01 -11.32 19.54
C GLU A 244 -2.75 -11.34 20.38
N ILE A 245 -1.58 -11.43 19.73
CA ILE A 245 -0.30 -11.41 20.45
C ILE A 245 -0.03 -10.10 21.19
N ILE A 246 -0.69 -8.97 20.79
CA ILE A 246 -0.59 -7.70 21.51
C ILE A 246 -1.21 -7.83 22.90
N ILE A 247 -2.41 -8.42 22.98
CA ILE A 247 -3.14 -8.61 24.23
C ILE A 247 -2.35 -9.56 25.15
N ASN A 248 -1.90 -10.70 24.58
CA ASN A 248 -1.12 -11.68 25.35
C ASN A 248 0.24 -11.12 25.83
N ALA A 249 0.89 -10.29 25.03
CA ALA A 249 2.13 -9.62 25.43
C ALA A 249 1.87 -8.55 26.51
N ALA A 250 0.76 -7.78 26.39
CA ALA A 250 0.39 -6.74 27.35
C ALA A 250 0.16 -7.30 28.78
N GLU A 251 -0.25 -8.57 28.92
CA GLU A 251 -0.38 -9.22 30.22
C GLU A 251 0.92 -9.19 31.02
N ARG A 252 2.08 -9.29 30.37
CA ARG A 252 3.40 -9.24 31.03
C ARG A 252 3.77 -7.85 31.53
N PHE A 253 3.03 -6.83 31.12
CA PHE A 253 3.21 -5.43 31.53
C PHE A 253 2.08 -4.95 32.45
N ARG A 254 1.30 -5.86 33.04
CA ARG A 254 0.15 -5.55 33.90
C ARG A 254 0.54 -4.65 35.08
N ASP A 255 1.70 -4.90 35.67
CA ASP A 255 2.25 -4.17 36.82
C ASP A 255 3.02 -2.89 36.41
N ARG A 256 2.94 -2.49 35.14
CA ARG A 256 3.55 -1.27 34.60
C ARG A 256 2.47 -0.30 34.13
N PRO A 257 1.81 0.45 35.03
CA PRO A 257 0.70 1.34 34.67
C PRO A 257 1.11 2.50 33.76
N ASN A 258 2.41 2.81 33.69
CA ASN A 258 3.01 3.82 32.83
C ASN A 258 3.32 3.30 31.40
N VAL A 259 2.89 2.09 31.04
CA VAL A 259 3.01 1.53 29.68
C VAL A 259 1.61 1.37 29.07
N HIS A 260 1.30 2.18 28.06
CA HIS A 260 0.03 2.17 27.36
C HIS A 260 0.13 1.37 26.06
N PHE A 261 -0.80 0.45 25.85
CA PHE A 261 -0.96 -0.27 24.58
C PHE A 261 -2.13 0.32 23.82
N ILE A 262 -1.86 0.96 22.70
CA ILE A 262 -2.87 1.62 21.88
C ILE A 262 -3.10 0.83 20.59
N ILE A 263 -4.35 0.43 20.37
CA ILE A 263 -4.81 -0.21 19.14
C ILE A 263 -5.73 0.76 18.40
N CYS A 264 -5.19 1.43 17.40
CA CYS A 264 -5.89 2.46 16.63
C CYS A 264 -6.25 1.94 15.24
N GLY A 265 -7.56 1.85 14.93
CA GLY A 265 -7.97 1.40 13.60
C GLY A 265 -9.37 0.80 13.53
N SER A 266 -9.64 0.17 12.39
CA SER A 266 -10.90 -0.51 12.11
C SER A 266 -10.66 -1.88 11.45
N GLY A 267 -11.59 -2.80 11.60
CA GLY A 267 -11.50 -4.13 11.00
C GLY A 267 -12.26 -5.19 11.80
N GLY A 268 -12.43 -6.36 11.20
CA GLY A 268 -13.28 -7.44 11.76
C GLY A 268 -12.78 -8.05 13.08
N ALA A 269 -11.52 -7.87 13.43
CA ALA A 269 -10.97 -8.40 14.68
C ALA A 269 -11.15 -7.45 15.89
N ARG A 270 -11.64 -6.22 15.69
CA ARG A 270 -11.69 -5.18 16.72
C ARG A 270 -12.43 -5.61 17.98
N ASP A 271 -13.66 -6.07 17.80
CA ASP A 271 -14.52 -6.42 18.94
C ASP A 271 -13.97 -7.62 19.71
N ARG A 272 -13.45 -8.62 19.00
CA ARG A 272 -12.80 -9.79 19.60
C ARG A 272 -11.56 -9.42 20.41
N LEU A 273 -10.69 -8.53 19.87
CA LEU A 273 -9.50 -8.06 20.58
C LEU A 273 -9.86 -7.25 21.83
N LYS A 274 -10.93 -6.44 21.75
CA LYS A 274 -11.44 -5.70 22.90
C LYS A 274 -11.97 -6.63 23.98
N ASP A 275 -12.79 -7.61 23.61
CA ASP A 275 -13.30 -8.63 24.53
C ASP A 275 -12.18 -9.42 25.23
N MET A 276 -11.08 -9.72 24.50
CA MET A 276 -9.91 -10.37 25.09
C MET A 276 -9.24 -9.48 26.14
N ALA A 277 -9.02 -8.20 25.84
CA ALA A 277 -8.41 -7.25 26.77
C ALA A 277 -9.28 -7.03 28.02
N ASP A 278 -10.61 -6.90 27.84
CA ASP A 278 -11.56 -6.70 28.93
C ASP A 278 -11.62 -7.94 29.86
N ARG A 279 -11.66 -9.16 29.30
CA ARG A 279 -11.62 -10.41 30.09
C ARG A 279 -10.31 -10.60 30.85
N ALA A 280 -9.20 -10.16 30.27
CA ALA A 280 -7.88 -10.18 30.93
C ALA A 280 -7.72 -9.04 31.95
N GLY A 281 -8.66 -8.10 32.04
CA GLY A 281 -8.60 -6.96 32.97
C GLY A 281 -7.45 -5.96 32.66
N LEU A 282 -7.06 -5.83 31.38
CA LEU A 282 -5.93 -5.03 30.93
C LEU A 282 -6.35 -3.58 30.68
N ARG A 283 -6.39 -2.75 31.71
CA ARG A 283 -6.79 -1.33 31.63
C ARG A 283 -5.83 -0.47 30.81
N GLN A 284 -4.57 -0.88 30.67
CA GLN A 284 -3.55 -0.21 29.85
C GLN A 284 -3.70 -0.48 28.35
N VAL A 285 -4.60 -1.36 27.91
CA VAL A 285 -4.93 -1.61 26.49
C VAL A 285 -6.12 -0.75 26.09
N GLN A 286 -5.89 0.20 25.20
CA GLN A 286 -6.88 1.18 24.77
C GLN A 286 -7.17 1.05 23.26
N PHE A 287 -8.44 1.23 22.86
CA PHE A 287 -8.88 1.10 21.49
C PHE A 287 -9.42 2.44 20.97
N TYR A 288 -8.79 2.95 19.91
CA TYR A 288 -9.23 4.18 19.22
C TYR A 288 -9.70 3.87 17.81
N PRO A 289 -10.64 4.65 17.26
CA PRO A 289 -11.04 4.55 15.85
C PRO A 289 -9.89 4.96 14.93
N LEU A 290 -10.01 4.58 13.64
CA LEU A 290 -9.10 5.07 12.62
C LEU A 290 -9.08 6.59 12.62
N GLN A 291 -7.88 7.19 12.70
CA GLN A 291 -7.73 8.63 12.71
C GLN A 291 -7.74 9.19 11.27
N PRO A 292 -8.23 10.41 11.08
CA PRO A 292 -8.10 11.13 9.81
C PRO A 292 -6.65 11.25 9.37
N TYR A 293 -6.42 11.32 8.05
CA TYR A 293 -5.06 11.38 7.49
C TYR A 293 -4.27 12.60 7.98
N GLU A 294 -4.95 13.71 8.21
CA GLU A 294 -4.37 14.96 8.72
C GLU A 294 -3.80 14.80 10.14
N LYS A 295 -4.34 13.87 10.93
CA LYS A 295 -3.84 13.53 12.27
C LYS A 295 -2.73 12.47 12.25
N LEU A 296 -2.37 11.91 11.08
CA LEU A 296 -1.40 10.83 10.98
C LEU A 296 -0.02 11.20 11.56
N PRO A 297 0.55 12.39 11.30
CA PRO A 297 1.83 12.79 11.93
C PRO A 297 1.75 12.79 13.46
N ALA A 298 0.69 13.38 14.03
CA ALA A 298 0.48 13.42 15.49
C ALA A 298 0.22 12.03 16.07
N LEU A 299 -0.50 11.16 15.36
CA LEU A 299 -0.70 9.76 15.76
C LEU A 299 0.63 9.00 15.82
N LEU A 300 1.49 9.16 14.82
CA LEU A 300 2.80 8.52 14.80
C LEU A 300 3.71 9.05 15.91
N ALA A 301 3.68 10.35 16.19
CA ALA A 301 4.43 10.96 17.28
C ALA A 301 3.96 10.53 18.69
N THR A 302 2.74 10.00 18.80
CA THR A 302 2.20 9.52 20.08
C THR A 302 3.00 8.33 20.63
N ALA A 303 3.56 7.50 19.75
CA ALA A 303 4.20 6.25 20.10
C ALA A 303 5.69 6.40 20.45
N ASP A 304 6.13 5.68 21.47
CA ASP A 304 7.55 5.38 21.67
C ASP A 304 7.96 4.19 20.80
N VAL A 305 7.05 3.21 20.65
CA VAL A 305 7.26 1.98 19.89
C VAL A 305 6.06 1.71 19.01
N HIS A 306 6.31 1.44 17.73
CA HIS A 306 5.29 1.06 16.75
C HIS A 306 5.27 -0.44 16.52
N LEU A 307 4.09 -1.02 16.34
CA LEU A 307 3.94 -2.43 16.02
C LEU A 307 3.58 -2.64 14.54
N VAL A 308 4.39 -3.40 13.85
CA VAL A 308 4.16 -3.85 12.47
C VAL A 308 4.08 -5.37 12.47
N LEU A 309 2.87 -5.87 12.68
CA LEU A 309 2.62 -7.29 12.86
C LEU A 309 1.95 -7.91 11.65
N GLN A 310 2.38 -9.12 11.30
CA GLN A 310 1.79 -9.96 10.26
C GLN A 310 2.02 -11.43 10.56
N LYS A 311 1.09 -12.29 10.13
CA LYS A 311 1.22 -13.74 10.25
C LYS A 311 2.30 -14.29 9.30
N LYS A 312 2.88 -15.43 9.62
CA LYS A 312 3.86 -16.15 8.74
C LYS A 312 3.35 -16.32 7.31
N SER A 313 2.06 -16.67 7.17
CA SER A 313 1.42 -16.86 5.87
C SER A 313 1.29 -15.60 4.99
N ALA A 314 1.51 -14.39 5.56
CA ALA A 314 1.42 -13.12 4.85
C ALA A 314 2.81 -12.48 4.58
N SER A 315 3.89 -13.09 5.02
CA SER A 315 5.23 -12.47 5.15
C SER A 315 5.90 -12.05 3.83
N ASP A 316 5.59 -12.70 2.70
CA ASP A 316 6.27 -12.42 1.42
C ASP A 316 5.42 -11.65 0.39
N LEU A 317 4.15 -11.38 0.74
CA LEU A 317 3.20 -10.87 -0.24
C LEU A 317 3.22 -9.35 -0.37
N VAL A 318 3.49 -8.62 0.71
CA VAL A 318 3.38 -7.15 0.70
C VAL A 318 4.32 -6.52 1.74
N MET A 319 5.05 -5.48 1.33
CA MET A 319 5.68 -4.57 2.30
C MET A 319 4.56 -3.80 3.04
N PRO A 320 4.47 -3.86 4.38
CA PRO A 320 3.41 -3.18 5.11
C PRO A 320 3.46 -1.66 4.87
N SER A 321 2.44 -1.10 4.23
CA SER A 321 2.39 0.33 3.87
C SER A 321 2.50 1.27 5.09
N LYS A 322 2.10 0.81 6.28
CA LYS A 322 2.25 1.58 7.53
C LYS A 322 3.72 1.81 7.91
N LEU A 323 4.62 0.88 7.53
CA LEU A 323 6.03 1.00 7.86
C LEU A 323 6.67 2.24 7.23
N THR A 324 6.28 2.61 6.00
CA THR A 324 6.82 3.80 5.34
C THR A 324 6.57 5.07 6.15
N GLY A 325 5.35 5.24 6.67
CA GLY A 325 5.00 6.38 7.53
C GLY A 325 5.74 6.35 8.86
N ILE A 326 5.86 5.17 9.50
CA ILE A 326 6.59 5.01 10.76
C ILE A 326 8.07 5.40 10.58
N LEU A 327 8.72 4.93 9.52
CA LEU A 327 10.11 5.25 9.24
C LEU A 327 10.30 6.75 8.96
N ALA A 328 9.39 7.36 8.20
CA ALA A 328 9.45 8.79 7.90
C ALA A 328 9.23 9.66 9.14
N ALA A 329 8.38 9.24 10.07
CA ALA A 329 8.20 9.89 11.36
C ALA A 329 9.38 9.68 12.34
N GLY A 330 10.43 8.96 11.93
CA GLY A 330 11.53 8.58 12.84
C GLY A 330 11.04 7.66 13.97
N GLY A 331 10.06 6.81 13.71
CA GLY A 331 9.52 5.89 14.70
C GLY A 331 10.35 4.63 14.83
N CYS A 332 10.55 4.13 16.07
CA CYS A 332 11.10 2.80 16.28
C CYS A 332 10.00 1.76 16.12
N ALA A 333 10.19 0.79 15.22
CA ALA A 333 9.24 -0.28 14.94
C ALA A 333 9.70 -1.63 15.53
N ILE A 334 8.77 -2.36 16.16
CA ILE A 334 8.91 -3.81 16.36
C ILE A 334 8.16 -4.47 15.18
N VAL A 335 8.89 -5.23 14.40
CA VAL A 335 8.39 -5.81 13.14
C VAL A 335 8.43 -7.33 13.22
N SER A 336 7.28 -7.98 13.03
CA SER A 336 7.25 -9.44 12.89
C SER A 336 7.55 -9.82 11.44
N ALA A 337 8.66 -10.51 11.20
CA ALA A 337 9.07 -10.94 9.86
C ALA A 337 9.80 -12.27 9.89
N VAL A 338 9.59 -13.08 8.85
CA VAL A 338 10.29 -14.35 8.68
C VAL A 338 11.66 -14.10 8.05
N PRO A 339 12.76 -14.69 8.56
CA PRO A 339 14.08 -14.59 7.95
C PRO A 339 14.07 -14.96 6.45
N GLY A 340 14.79 -14.17 5.63
CA GLY A 340 14.85 -14.35 4.18
C GLY A 340 13.71 -13.71 3.39
N THR A 341 12.74 -13.07 4.07
CA THR A 341 11.74 -12.23 3.40
C THR A 341 12.28 -10.82 3.16
N SER A 342 11.75 -10.13 2.15
CA SER A 342 12.19 -8.76 1.81
C SER A 342 12.03 -7.79 2.99
N LEU A 343 10.99 -7.94 3.78
CA LEU A 343 10.77 -7.11 4.97
C LEU A 343 11.84 -7.36 6.04
N HIS A 344 12.12 -8.63 6.33
CA HIS A 344 13.17 -9.02 7.28
C HIS A 344 14.53 -8.48 6.84
N ASP A 345 14.90 -8.70 5.57
CA ASP A 345 16.21 -8.33 5.04
C ASP A 345 16.42 -6.80 5.10
N ILE A 346 15.41 -6.00 4.75
CA ILE A 346 15.49 -4.53 4.83
C ILE A 346 15.66 -4.09 6.29
N MET A 347 14.83 -4.60 7.20
CA MET A 347 14.89 -4.23 8.62
C MET A 347 16.23 -4.60 9.24
N TYR A 348 16.75 -5.79 8.90
CA TYR A 348 18.02 -6.30 9.41
C TYR A 348 19.23 -5.54 8.85
N MET A 349 19.32 -5.40 7.53
CA MET A 349 20.47 -4.74 6.87
C MET A 349 20.60 -3.27 7.25
N HIS A 350 19.49 -2.58 7.43
CA HIS A 350 19.49 -1.15 7.74
C HIS A 350 19.26 -0.87 9.24
N GLN A 351 19.06 -1.90 10.06
CA GLN A 351 18.83 -1.77 11.51
C GLN A 351 17.71 -0.76 11.84
N LEU A 352 16.55 -0.90 11.17
CA LEU A 352 15.45 0.07 11.24
C LEU A 352 14.51 -0.12 12.43
N GLY A 353 14.79 -1.08 13.31
CA GLY A 353 13.97 -1.41 14.47
C GLY A 353 14.27 -2.81 14.97
N ILE A 354 13.36 -3.35 15.78
CA ILE A 354 13.50 -4.65 16.43
C ILE A 354 12.73 -5.69 15.61
N LEU A 355 13.41 -6.77 15.22
CA LEU A 355 12.80 -7.90 14.52
C LEU A 355 12.36 -8.96 15.53
N ILE A 356 11.15 -9.47 15.34
CA ILE A 356 10.61 -10.57 16.15
C ILE A 356 10.03 -11.69 15.29
N GLU A 357 9.93 -12.89 15.85
CA GLU A 357 9.25 -13.99 15.21
C GLU A 357 7.73 -13.70 15.08
N PRO A 358 7.12 -13.92 13.92
CA PRO A 358 5.67 -13.77 13.75
C PRO A 358 4.87 -14.72 14.64
N GLU A 359 3.68 -14.25 15.07
CA GLU A 359 2.69 -15.03 15.83
C GLU A 359 3.19 -15.48 17.23
N SER A 360 4.28 -14.89 17.75
CA SER A 360 4.83 -15.17 19.09
C SER A 360 4.59 -14.00 20.05
N ALA A 361 3.70 -14.18 21.03
CA ALA A 361 3.48 -13.21 22.08
C ALA A 361 4.72 -13.06 22.99
N GLU A 362 5.49 -14.15 23.16
CA GLU A 362 6.72 -14.13 23.93
C GLU A 362 7.82 -13.31 23.25
N ALA A 363 8.02 -13.49 21.94
CA ALA A 363 8.95 -12.70 21.16
C ALA A 363 8.56 -11.21 21.17
N LEU A 364 7.26 -10.91 21.07
CA LEU A 364 6.76 -9.54 21.17
C LEU A 364 7.05 -8.95 22.56
N ALA A 365 6.75 -9.68 23.63
CA ALA A 365 7.01 -9.19 24.99
C ALA A 365 8.51 -8.96 25.24
N THR A 366 9.39 -9.83 24.76
CA THR A 366 10.85 -9.65 24.82
C THR A 366 11.31 -8.43 24.04
N GLY A 367 10.84 -8.27 22.79
CA GLY A 367 11.14 -7.08 21.98
C GLY A 367 10.63 -5.77 22.61
N LEU A 368 9.47 -5.81 23.28
CA LEU A 368 8.95 -4.67 24.04
C LEU A 368 9.80 -4.37 25.26
N GLN A 369 10.24 -5.38 26.01
CA GLN A 369 11.16 -5.18 27.14
C GLN A 369 12.46 -4.52 26.69
N GLN A 370 13.02 -4.99 25.57
CA GLN A 370 14.20 -4.37 24.96
C GLN A 370 13.91 -2.91 24.61
N ALA A 371 12.87 -2.63 23.82
CA ALA A 371 12.53 -1.29 23.37
C ALA A 371 12.23 -0.30 24.51
N LEU A 372 11.66 -0.76 25.62
CA LEU A 372 11.32 0.11 26.75
C LEU A 372 12.50 0.39 27.68
N ASN A 373 13.57 -0.39 27.60
CA ASN A 373 14.76 -0.27 28.46
C ASN A 373 15.98 0.31 27.74
N GLU A 374 16.02 0.27 26.39
CA GLU A 374 17.14 0.77 25.59
C GLU A 374 16.90 2.19 25.08
N ASP A 375 17.99 2.86 24.69
CA ASP A 375 17.91 4.11 23.92
C ASP A 375 17.50 3.81 22.48
N LEU A 376 16.34 4.32 22.07
CA LEU A 376 15.79 4.11 20.73
C LEU A 376 16.26 5.15 19.70
N THR A 377 17.04 6.14 20.11
CA THR A 377 17.54 7.21 19.23
C THR A 377 18.25 6.66 17.99
N PRO A 378 19.15 5.66 18.09
CA PRO A 378 19.82 5.13 16.91
C PRO A 378 18.87 4.47 15.88
N PHE A 379 17.78 3.83 16.33
CA PHE A 379 16.77 3.27 15.44
C PHE A 379 15.97 4.37 14.75
N ARG A 380 15.58 5.40 15.49
CA ARG A 380 14.80 6.55 14.99
C ARG A 380 15.55 7.33 13.92
N GLU A 381 16.82 7.61 14.14
CA GLU A 381 17.67 8.30 13.17
C GLU A 381 17.85 7.49 11.88
N ARG A 382 18.17 6.19 11.99
CA ARG A 382 18.29 5.32 10.81
C ARG A 382 16.97 5.16 10.08
N ALA A 383 15.85 5.06 10.79
CA ALA A 383 14.51 5.00 10.21
C ALA A 383 14.22 6.25 9.35
N ARG A 384 14.47 7.44 9.90
CA ARG A 384 14.28 8.71 9.19
C ARG A 384 15.21 8.81 7.97
N GLN A 385 16.50 8.55 8.13
CA GLN A 385 17.48 8.56 7.03
C GLN A 385 17.12 7.57 5.92
N TYR A 386 16.63 6.38 6.30
CA TYR A 386 16.16 5.40 5.33
C TYR A 386 14.95 5.92 4.53
N ALA A 387 13.99 6.52 5.20
CA ALA A 387 12.81 7.09 4.55
C ALA A 387 13.19 8.22 3.58
N GLU A 388 14.02 9.14 3.98
CA GLU A 388 14.52 10.25 3.14
C GLU A 388 15.29 9.75 1.91
N ARG A 389 16.10 8.71 2.08
CA ARG A 389 16.95 8.19 1.01
C ARG A 389 16.23 7.27 0.03
N PHE A 390 15.30 6.43 0.52
CA PHE A 390 14.72 5.33 -0.26
C PHE A 390 13.21 5.39 -0.44
N LEU A 391 12.50 6.24 0.32
CA LEU A 391 11.04 6.31 0.31
C LEU A 391 10.50 7.71 0.01
N SER A 392 11.38 8.68 -0.30
CA SER A 392 10.99 10.06 -0.63
C SER A 392 10.09 10.09 -1.86
N LYS A 393 8.90 10.67 -1.71
CA LYS A 393 7.91 10.80 -2.78
C LYS A 393 8.49 11.48 -4.00
N ASP A 394 9.11 12.64 -3.80
CA ASP A 394 9.61 13.45 -4.91
C ASP A 394 10.79 12.78 -5.62
N GLN A 395 11.70 12.15 -4.89
CA GLN A 395 12.85 11.46 -5.48
C GLN A 395 12.40 10.26 -6.31
N LEU A 396 11.50 9.42 -5.77
CA LEU A 396 11.02 8.23 -6.46
C LEU A 396 10.19 8.57 -7.71
N LEU A 397 9.30 9.57 -7.61
CA LEU A 397 8.50 10.01 -8.75
C LEU A 397 9.37 10.66 -9.84
N LYS A 398 10.37 11.46 -9.46
CA LYS A 398 11.33 12.06 -10.38
C LYS A 398 12.22 11.02 -11.07
N GLU A 399 12.62 9.98 -10.35
CA GLU A 399 13.38 8.88 -10.92
C GLU A 399 12.52 8.06 -11.90
N PHE A 400 11.28 7.78 -11.54
CA PHE A 400 10.34 7.09 -12.42
C PHE A 400 10.04 7.92 -13.67
N GLU A 401 9.84 9.24 -13.55
CA GLU A 401 9.68 10.15 -14.69
C GLU A 401 10.87 10.07 -15.67
N ARG A 402 12.11 10.04 -15.16
CA ARG A 402 13.30 9.89 -16.03
C ARG A 402 13.27 8.60 -16.84
N HIS A 403 12.74 7.50 -16.26
CA HIS A 403 12.55 6.26 -17.01
C HIS A 403 11.48 6.41 -18.10
N LEU A 404 10.36 7.10 -17.81
CA LEU A 404 9.31 7.37 -18.81
C LEU A 404 9.85 8.21 -19.97
N VAL A 405 10.63 9.26 -19.67
CA VAL A 405 11.28 10.10 -20.69
C VAL A 405 12.21 9.28 -21.57
N LYS A 406 13.09 8.47 -20.99
CA LYS A 406 13.98 7.59 -21.74
C LYS A 406 13.24 6.70 -22.72
N LEU A 407 12.13 6.07 -22.30
CA LEU A 407 11.32 5.19 -23.15
C LEU A 407 10.71 5.92 -24.36
N THR A 408 10.44 7.23 -24.26
CA THR A 408 9.86 8.02 -25.35
C THR A 408 10.89 8.66 -26.27
N THR A 409 12.14 8.81 -25.81
CA THR A 409 13.20 9.52 -26.57
C THR A 409 13.96 8.59 -27.51
N TYR A 410 14.17 7.33 -27.16
CA TYR A 410 14.89 6.35 -27.97
C TYR A 410 14.30 6.07 -29.35
N GLU A 411 12.99 6.30 -29.58
CA GLU A 411 12.34 6.11 -30.90
C GLU A 411 12.50 7.31 -31.86
N LYS A 412 12.95 8.47 -31.39
CA LYS A 412 13.16 9.63 -32.30
C LYS A 412 14.50 9.58 -33.01
N GLN A 413 15.37 8.61 -32.67
CA GLN A 413 16.71 8.46 -33.24
C GLN A 413 16.89 7.21 -34.12
N THR A 414 15.86 6.38 -34.24
CA THR A 414 15.79 5.25 -35.19
C THR A 414 14.70 5.51 -36.21
#